data_271f98a70f98ccb798b85287ee6cf80a
#
_entry.id   271f98a70f98ccb798b85287ee6cf80a
#
_cell.length_a   1.000
_cell.length_b   1.000
_cell.length_c   1.000
_cell.angle_alpha   90.00
_cell.angle_beta   90.00
_cell.angle_gamma   90.00
#
_symmetry.space_group_name_H-M   'P 1'
#
loop_
_entity.id
_entity.type
_entity.pdbx_description
1 polymer ?
#
loop_
_entity_poly.entity_id
_entity_poly.type
_entity_poly.pdbx_seq_one_letter_code
_entity_poly.pdbx_strand_id
1 'polypeptide(L)'
;VDLVGSGSASDYRIMDFRKPMVRFCGQDRSESHHIQDFPVFNGKYSTTCYVDETLHALADMYEKRKLNPSEYLRSLKAVFMHRPYRRMPETGWAISYLFALSHGGTDDRAELASYCYEAGVEPQAVLDEMQAKPDVAALAEPERLQYEAYPLTMAVFRVFRASRHYRREILDKLALGSDTMLDLGNLYTAALPAWMAAGFEQALDEDSLSTGEEVLTLGYGSGDAAEVIPFFMADGWREATAAIRFSDAMQHAVDITFEQYEALHAGRRATGLDYLPVNEFVIDRVGQTEDRHFSDLGIEYYKYVG
;
A
#
# COMPACT_ATOMS: atom_id res chain seq x y z
N VAL A 1 -18.27 -11.33 6.32
CA VAL A 1 -16.97 -12.02 6.30
C VAL A 1 -16.70 -12.65 7.65
N ASP A 2 -16.07 -13.81 7.65
CA ASP A 2 -15.69 -14.53 8.85
C ASP A 2 -14.18 -14.50 9.02
N LEU A 3 -13.71 -14.00 10.16
CA LEU A 3 -12.28 -13.93 10.47
C LEU A 3 -11.72 -15.32 10.78
N VAL A 4 -10.53 -15.60 10.27
CA VAL A 4 -9.92 -16.94 10.34
C VAL A 4 -8.60 -16.99 11.12
N GLY A 5 -8.25 -15.94 11.76
CA GLY A 5 -6.96 -15.80 12.44
C GLY A 5 -6.04 -14.86 11.68
N SER A 6 -5.41 -13.99 12.41
CA SER A 6 -4.56 -12.94 11.86
C SER A 6 -3.11 -13.14 12.23
N GLY A 7 -2.22 -12.53 11.47
CA GLY A 7 -0.82 -12.35 11.80
C GLY A 7 -0.51 -10.87 11.90
N SER A 8 0.34 -10.52 12.83
CA SER A 8 0.75 -9.14 13.05
C SER A 8 2.26 -9.02 13.22
N ALA A 9 2.79 -7.91 12.77
CA ALA A 9 4.15 -7.49 13.06
C ALA A 9 4.16 -6.02 13.38
N SER A 10 5.04 -5.63 14.27
CA SER A 10 5.26 -4.23 14.63
C SER A 10 6.69 -4.06 15.11
N ASP A 11 7.38 -3.09 14.52
CA ASP A 11 8.73 -2.74 14.91
C ASP A 11 8.85 -1.23 15.04
N TYR A 12 9.64 -0.76 16.00
CA TYR A 12 9.87 0.67 16.17
C TYR A 12 11.03 1.13 15.31
N ARG A 13 10.72 1.91 14.27
CA ARG A 13 11.71 2.42 13.32
C ARG A 13 11.80 3.93 13.39
N ILE A 14 12.90 4.39 13.97
CA ILE A 14 13.11 5.81 14.31
C ILE A 14 12.91 6.76 13.13
N MET A 15 13.20 6.32 11.91
CA MET A 15 13.15 7.20 10.74
C MET A 15 11.74 7.68 10.41
N ASP A 16 10.73 6.85 10.60
CA ASP A 16 9.35 7.23 10.30
C ASP A 16 8.78 8.23 11.32
N PHE A 17 9.41 8.34 12.49
CA PHE A 17 9.05 9.29 13.52
C PHE A 17 9.90 10.54 13.54
N ARG A 18 10.94 10.62 12.73
CA ARG A 18 11.67 11.86 12.54
C ARG A 18 10.84 12.83 11.72
N LYS A 19 9.90 13.46 12.37
CA LYS A 19 9.33 14.70 11.90
C LYS A 19 10.42 15.77 12.08
N PRO A 20 11.06 16.24 11.05
CA PRO A 20 12.01 17.30 11.26
C PRO A 20 11.23 18.52 11.71
N MET A 21 11.60 19.05 12.84
CA MET A 21 11.40 20.49 13.11
C MET A 21 12.22 21.29 12.09
N VAL A 22 12.06 20.94 10.83
CA VAL A 22 12.94 21.37 9.79
C VAL A 22 12.13 22.03 8.72
N ARG A 23 12.59 23.07 8.46
CA ARG A 23 12.57 23.84 7.29
C ARG A 23 12.81 23.06 6.07
N PHE A 24 11.96 23.28 5.10
CA PHE A 24 12.26 23.00 3.73
C PHE A 24 13.55 23.68 3.32
N CYS A 25 14.36 22.99 2.51
CA CYS A 25 15.51 23.60 1.87
C CYS A 25 15.09 24.92 1.22
N GLY A 26 15.71 26.01 1.62
CA GLY A 26 15.47 27.34 1.08
C GLY A 26 14.55 28.27 1.88
N GLN A 27 13.93 27.79 2.96
CA GLN A 27 13.20 28.68 3.87
C GLN A 27 14.12 29.27 4.94
N ASP A 28 14.09 30.58 5.11
CA ASP A 28 14.86 31.23 6.15
C ASP A 28 14.26 30.93 7.53
N ARG A 29 15.14 30.69 8.48
CA ARG A 29 14.79 30.40 9.87
C ARG A 29 14.05 31.52 10.57
N SER A 30 14.22 32.72 10.15
CA SER A 30 13.59 33.88 10.74
C SER A 30 12.12 34.07 10.34
N GLU A 31 11.68 33.42 9.25
CA GLU A 31 10.36 33.66 8.65
C GLU A 31 9.32 32.59 8.96
N SER A 32 9.72 31.42 9.48
CA SER A 32 8.78 30.35 9.77
C SER A 32 8.77 30.00 11.25
N HIS A 33 7.76 30.43 11.95
CA HIS A 33 7.44 29.99 13.31
C HIS A 33 6.58 28.72 13.33
N HIS A 34 6.24 28.18 12.16
CA HIS A 34 5.36 27.01 12.04
C HIS A 34 6.18 25.74 11.99
N ILE A 35 5.80 24.79 12.84
CA ILE A 35 6.23 23.40 12.75
C ILE A 35 5.54 22.82 11.51
N GLN A 36 6.28 22.67 10.43
CA GLN A 36 5.76 21.99 9.27
C GLN A 36 5.84 20.49 9.48
N ASP A 37 4.71 19.83 9.46
CA ASP A 37 4.57 18.41 9.73
C ASP A 37 4.81 17.58 8.47
N PHE A 38 6.01 17.68 7.89
CA PHE A 38 6.41 16.85 6.78
C PHE A 38 7.38 15.78 7.24
N PRO A 39 7.09 14.49 7.03
CA PRO A 39 8.01 13.42 7.33
C PRO A 39 9.24 13.51 6.41
N VAL A 40 10.38 13.07 6.89
CA VAL A 40 11.53 12.80 6.02
C VAL A 40 11.14 11.63 5.11
N PHE A 41 11.15 11.87 3.81
CA PHE A 41 10.86 10.82 2.84
C PHE A 41 12.15 10.09 2.45
N ASN A 42 12.20 8.80 2.75
CA ASN A 42 13.20 7.87 2.23
C ASN A 42 12.47 6.69 1.56
N GLY A 43 12.32 6.74 0.24
CA GLY A 43 11.53 5.78 -0.50
C GLY A 43 12.05 4.34 -0.44
N LYS A 44 13.37 4.13 -0.35
CA LYS A 44 13.94 2.79 -0.16
C LYS A 44 13.64 2.24 1.22
N TYR A 45 13.88 3.06 2.24
CA TYR A 45 13.59 2.69 3.62
C TYR A 45 12.11 2.30 3.78
N SER A 46 11.19 3.18 3.38
CA SER A 46 9.75 2.91 3.49
C SER A 46 9.30 1.66 2.73
N THR A 47 9.85 1.43 1.52
CA THR A 47 9.52 0.22 0.75
C THR A 47 10.08 -1.03 1.42
N THR A 48 11.30 -0.97 1.95
CA THR A 48 11.90 -2.11 2.65
C THR A 48 11.14 -2.42 3.93
N CYS A 49 10.78 -1.42 4.72
CA CYS A 49 9.95 -1.61 5.92
C CYS A 49 8.60 -2.25 5.57
N TYR A 50 7.95 -1.76 4.52
CA TYR A 50 6.70 -2.36 4.05
C TYR A 50 6.84 -3.85 3.70
N VAL A 51 7.89 -4.22 2.97
CA VAL A 51 8.16 -5.61 2.60
C VAL A 51 8.48 -6.45 3.83
N ASP A 52 9.36 -5.97 4.68
CA ASP A 52 9.85 -6.66 5.87
C ASP A 52 8.71 -6.96 6.87
N GLU A 53 7.90 -5.94 7.19
CA GLU A 53 6.75 -6.10 8.07
C GLU A 53 5.65 -6.98 7.45
N THR A 54 5.47 -6.93 6.13
CA THR A 54 4.58 -7.85 5.41
C THR A 54 5.04 -9.31 5.59
N LEU A 55 6.33 -9.58 5.43
CA LEU A 55 6.90 -10.91 5.61
C LEU A 55 6.73 -11.42 7.05
N HIS A 56 6.97 -10.56 8.04
CA HIS A 56 6.82 -10.90 9.45
C HIS A 56 5.37 -11.19 9.81
N ALA A 57 4.43 -10.35 9.37
CA ALA A 57 3.00 -10.55 9.63
C ALA A 57 2.47 -11.84 8.98
N LEU A 58 2.91 -12.15 7.76
CA LEU A 58 2.58 -13.41 7.10
C LEU A 58 3.18 -14.62 7.83
N ALA A 59 4.43 -14.54 8.26
CA ALA A 59 5.09 -15.61 9.00
C ALA A 59 4.38 -15.90 10.33
N ASP A 60 4.00 -14.87 11.08
CA ASP A 60 3.22 -15.00 12.32
C ASP A 60 1.86 -15.68 12.08
N MET A 61 1.17 -15.31 11.01
CA MET A 61 -0.10 -15.94 10.59
C MET A 61 0.11 -17.41 10.21
N TYR A 62 1.15 -17.74 9.41
CA TYR A 62 1.43 -19.11 9.01
C TYR A 62 1.72 -20.00 10.21
N GLU A 63 2.49 -19.51 11.19
CA GLU A 63 2.78 -20.23 12.42
C GLU A 63 1.50 -20.49 13.24
N LYS A 64 0.70 -19.46 13.48
CA LYS A 64 -0.56 -19.54 14.25
C LYS A 64 -1.57 -20.49 13.62
N ARG A 65 -1.69 -20.45 12.30
CA ARG A 65 -2.63 -21.29 11.54
C ARG A 65 -2.03 -22.65 11.09
N LYS A 66 -0.74 -22.87 11.29
CA LYS A 66 0.01 -24.07 10.88
C LYS A 66 -0.12 -24.32 9.39
N LEU A 67 0.07 -23.30 8.58
CA LEU A 67 -0.07 -23.34 7.14
C LEU A 67 1.27 -23.61 6.45
N ASN A 68 1.21 -24.31 5.31
CA ASN A 68 2.29 -24.27 4.33
C ASN A 68 2.20 -22.94 3.56
N PRO A 69 3.23 -22.08 3.61
CA PRO A 69 3.14 -20.74 3.03
C PRO A 69 2.83 -20.74 1.53
N SER A 70 3.52 -21.54 0.72
CA SER A 70 3.36 -21.54 -0.73
C SER A 70 1.99 -22.09 -1.17
N GLU A 71 1.53 -23.17 -0.54
CA GLU A 71 0.20 -23.73 -0.79
C GLU A 71 -0.89 -22.73 -0.42
N TYR A 72 -0.73 -22.06 0.72
CA TYR A 72 -1.69 -21.07 1.18
C TYR A 72 -1.79 -19.88 0.23
N LEU A 73 -0.65 -19.28 -0.17
CA LEU A 73 -0.68 -18.15 -1.09
C LEU A 73 -1.31 -18.52 -2.45
N ARG A 74 -1.07 -19.73 -2.93
CA ARG A 74 -1.69 -20.22 -4.17
C ARG A 74 -3.20 -20.44 -4.03
N SER A 75 -3.68 -20.83 -2.85
CA SER A 75 -5.11 -21.09 -2.61
C SER A 75 -5.96 -19.84 -2.54
N LEU A 76 -5.38 -18.69 -2.22
CA LEU A 76 -6.09 -17.43 -2.09
C LEU A 76 -6.76 -17.01 -3.40
N LYS A 77 -7.97 -16.50 -3.30
CA LYS A 77 -8.72 -16.00 -4.45
C LYS A 77 -8.39 -14.56 -4.79
N ALA A 78 -8.30 -13.71 -3.78
CA ALA A 78 -7.96 -12.30 -3.91
C ALA A 78 -7.16 -11.80 -2.71
N VAL A 79 -6.38 -10.75 -2.94
CA VAL A 79 -5.55 -10.11 -1.92
C VAL A 79 -5.73 -8.60 -2.02
N PHE A 80 -5.97 -7.96 -0.90
CA PHE A 80 -6.03 -6.50 -0.76
C PHE A 80 -4.96 -6.04 0.22
N MET A 81 -4.17 -5.07 -0.17
CA MET A 81 -3.05 -4.58 0.64
C MET A 81 -3.13 -3.06 0.80
N HIS A 82 -2.57 -2.54 1.88
CA HIS A 82 -2.32 -1.10 1.96
C HIS A 82 -1.55 -0.64 0.73
N ARG A 83 -2.06 0.40 0.06
CA ARG A 83 -1.62 0.78 -1.29
C ARG A 83 -1.27 2.28 -1.36
N PRO A 84 -0.07 2.67 -0.96
CA PRO A 84 0.40 4.06 -1.15
C PRO A 84 0.56 4.41 -2.64
N TYR A 85 0.98 3.44 -3.44
CA TYR A 85 1.05 3.50 -4.91
C TYR A 85 1.01 2.10 -5.51
N ARG A 86 0.63 1.98 -6.77
CA ARG A 86 0.34 0.70 -7.44
C ARG A 86 1.40 -0.39 -7.25
N ARG A 87 2.68 -0.04 -7.40
CA ARG A 87 3.75 -1.05 -7.42
C ARG A 87 4.16 -1.55 -6.04
N MET A 88 3.79 -0.87 -4.96
CA MET A 88 4.19 -1.28 -3.62
C MET A 88 3.57 -2.63 -3.20
N PRO A 89 2.23 -2.81 -3.29
CA PRO A 89 1.62 -4.11 -3.03
C PRO A 89 2.11 -5.19 -4.01
N GLU A 90 2.27 -4.87 -5.30
CA GLU A 90 2.81 -5.83 -6.28
C GLU A 90 4.20 -6.35 -5.87
N THR A 91 5.08 -5.45 -5.41
CA THR A 91 6.43 -5.82 -4.96
C THR A 91 6.38 -6.60 -3.64
N GLY A 92 5.62 -6.11 -2.66
CA GLY A 92 5.48 -6.78 -1.37
C GLY A 92 4.93 -8.20 -1.51
N TRP A 93 3.86 -8.37 -2.29
CA TRP A 93 3.25 -9.67 -2.53
C TRP A 93 4.16 -10.62 -3.31
N ALA A 94 4.87 -10.11 -4.33
CA ALA A 94 5.81 -10.92 -5.10
C ALA A 94 7.00 -11.41 -4.28
N ILE A 95 7.58 -10.58 -3.43
CA ILE A 95 8.65 -10.97 -2.53
C ILE A 95 8.12 -11.98 -1.51
N SER A 96 6.92 -11.76 -0.98
CA SER A 96 6.26 -12.73 -0.07
C SER A 96 6.07 -14.10 -0.73
N TYR A 97 5.72 -14.13 -2.02
CA TYR A 97 5.61 -15.39 -2.76
C TYR A 97 6.98 -16.09 -2.90
N LEU A 98 8.04 -15.36 -3.26
CA LEU A 98 9.39 -15.93 -3.33
C LEU A 98 9.86 -16.47 -1.97
N PHE A 99 9.57 -15.77 -0.88
CA PHE A 99 9.84 -16.24 0.48
C PHE A 99 9.02 -17.49 0.82
N ALA A 100 7.75 -17.53 0.40
CA ALA A 100 6.91 -18.71 0.61
C ALA A 100 7.47 -19.96 -0.11
N LEU A 101 8.00 -19.79 -1.33
CA LEU A 101 8.66 -20.87 -2.07
C LEU A 101 9.89 -21.42 -1.31
N SER A 102 10.64 -20.56 -0.62
CA SER A 102 11.83 -20.98 0.15
C SER A 102 11.48 -21.89 1.34
N HIS A 103 10.25 -21.79 1.86
CA HIS A 103 9.74 -22.61 2.97
C HIS A 103 8.91 -23.82 2.50
N GLY A 104 8.66 -23.92 1.19
CA GLY A 104 7.84 -24.97 0.61
C GLY A 104 8.56 -26.29 0.41
N GLY A 105 7.90 -27.22 -0.28
CA GLY A 105 8.41 -28.55 -0.61
C GLY A 105 9.46 -28.54 -1.72
N THR A 106 9.76 -29.73 -2.25
CA THR A 106 10.78 -29.90 -3.31
C THR A 106 10.43 -29.13 -4.56
N ASP A 107 9.15 -29.14 -4.97
CA ASP A 107 8.69 -28.47 -6.20
C ASP A 107 8.78 -26.93 -6.06
N ASP A 108 8.44 -26.40 -4.89
CA ASP A 108 8.55 -24.97 -4.59
C ASP A 108 9.99 -24.48 -4.65
N ARG A 109 10.89 -25.24 -4.02
CA ARG A 109 12.33 -24.94 -4.05
C ARG A 109 12.91 -25.07 -5.46
N ALA A 110 12.43 -26.03 -6.26
CA ALA A 110 12.81 -26.15 -7.66
C ALA A 110 12.31 -24.96 -8.50
N GLU A 111 11.10 -24.48 -8.24
CA GLU A 111 10.56 -23.26 -8.84
C GLU A 111 11.44 -22.04 -8.50
N LEU A 112 11.75 -21.82 -7.22
CA LEU A 112 12.63 -20.73 -6.78
C LEU A 112 14.02 -20.83 -7.41
N ALA A 113 14.62 -22.03 -7.41
CA ALA A 113 15.93 -22.29 -8.00
C ALA A 113 15.97 -21.96 -9.49
N SER A 114 14.89 -22.23 -10.23
CA SER A 114 14.82 -21.87 -11.66
C SER A 114 14.97 -20.36 -11.89
N TYR A 115 14.32 -19.54 -11.07
CA TYR A 115 14.48 -18.08 -11.14
C TYR A 115 15.87 -17.62 -10.70
N CYS A 116 16.47 -18.30 -9.70
CA CYS A 116 17.83 -18.02 -9.27
C CYS A 116 18.85 -18.25 -10.40
N TYR A 117 18.76 -19.41 -11.07
CA TYR A 117 19.67 -19.74 -12.20
C TYR A 117 19.51 -18.76 -13.37
N GLU A 118 18.27 -18.37 -13.70
CA GLU A 118 18.01 -17.39 -14.74
C GLU A 118 18.53 -15.99 -14.35
N ALA A 119 18.49 -15.65 -13.06
CA ALA A 119 19.07 -14.41 -12.52
C ALA A 119 20.59 -14.45 -12.40
N GLY A 120 21.23 -15.60 -12.61
CA GLY A 120 22.67 -15.78 -12.45
C GLY A 120 23.14 -15.74 -10.99
N VAL A 121 22.27 -16.16 -10.04
CA VAL A 121 22.58 -16.22 -8.61
C VAL A 121 22.45 -17.65 -8.08
N GLU A 122 23.27 -17.99 -7.09
CA GLU A 122 23.22 -19.30 -6.47
C GLU A 122 21.98 -19.43 -5.57
N PRO A 123 21.15 -20.49 -5.74
CA PRO A 123 19.94 -20.67 -4.95
C PRO A 123 20.18 -20.68 -3.44
N GLN A 124 21.27 -21.30 -2.99
CA GLN A 124 21.59 -21.34 -1.56
C GLN A 124 21.90 -19.94 -1.01
N ALA A 125 22.60 -19.09 -1.76
CA ALA A 125 22.91 -17.73 -1.35
C ALA A 125 21.61 -16.87 -1.22
N VAL A 126 20.62 -17.11 -2.08
CA VAL A 126 19.29 -16.47 -1.96
C VAL A 126 18.56 -16.95 -0.73
N LEU A 127 18.59 -18.27 -0.44
CA LEU A 127 17.99 -18.81 0.77
C LEU A 127 18.64 -18.25 2.04
N ASP A 128 19.96 -18.12 2.05
CA ASP A 128 20.71 -17.54 3.16
C ASP A 128 20.35 -16.05 3.37
N GLU A 129 20.21 -15.29 2.27
CA GLU A 129 19.75 -13.90 2.32
C GLU A 129 18.32 -13.80 2.89
N MET A 130 17.40 -14.67 2.45
CA MET A 130 16.02 -14.70 2.93
C MET A 130 15.90 -15.07 4.41
N GLN A 131 16.86 -15.81 4.96
CA GLN A 131 16.90 -16.17 6.37
C GLN A 131 17.58 -15.11 7.24
N ALA A 132 18.46 -14.30 6.66
CA ALA A 132 19.11 -13.20 7.35
C ALA A 132 18.12 -12.07 7.59
N LYS A 133 18.21 -11.42 8.74
CA LYS A 133 17.47 -10.17 8.93
C LYS A 133 18.18 -9.04 8.18
N PRO A 134 17.46 -8.25 7.37
CA PRO A 134 18.07 -7.11 6.70
C PRO A 134 18.51 -6.06 7.72
N ASP A 135 19.60 -5.36 7.41
CA ASP A 135 20.01 -4.18 8.16
C ASP A 135 19.18 -2.97 7.71
N VAL A 136 17.91 -2.95 8.11
CA VAL A 136 16.97 -1.87 7.73
C VAL A 136 17.42 -0.54 8.32
N ALA A 137 18.06 -0.53 9.47
CA ALA A 137 18.58 0.69 10.08
C ALA A 137 19.67 1.35 9.20
N ALA A 138 20.44 0.55 8.48
CA ALA A 138 21.45 1.08 7.56
C ALA A 138 20.86 1.89 6.39
N LEU A 139 19.62 1.65 6.01
CA LEU A 139 18.93 2.43 4.97
C LEU A 139 18.60 3.85 5.43
N ALA A 140 18.62 4.09 6.72
CA ALA A 140 18.39 5.40 7.32
C ALA A 140 19.62 6.32 7.25
N GLU A 141 20.81 5.77 6.99
CA GLU A 141 22.06 6.52 6.94
C GLU A 141 22.22 7.19 5.56
N PRO A 142 22.51 8.51 5.52
CA PRO A 142 22.67 9.24 4.26
C PRO A 142 23.71 8.63 3.31
N GLU A 143 24.77 8.04 3.87
CA GLU A 143 25.86 7.42 3.13
C GLU A 143 25.44 6.10 2.46
N ARG A 144 24.32 5.52 2.89
CA ARG A 144 23.83 4.21 2.44
C ARG A 144 22.55 4.30 1.60
N LEU A 145 22.27 5.43 0.99
CA LEU A 145 21.07 5.61 0.14
C LEU A 145 20.95 4.60 -1.00
N GLN A 146 22.05 3.96 -1.39
CA GLN A 146 22.09 2.92 -2.42
C GLN A 146 22.03 1.49 -1.84
N TYR A 147 22.02 1.36 -0.51
CA TYR A 147 21.94 0.04 0.12
C TYR A 147 20.65 -0.68 -0.28
N GLU A 148 20.76 -1.98 -0.55
CA GLU A 148 19.64 -2.87 -0.84
C GLU A 148 19.59 -3.95 0.25
N ALA A 149 18.46 -4.10 0.91
CA ALA A 149 18.32 -5.06 2.02
C ALA A 149 18.32 -6.51 1.51
N TYR A 150 17.78 -6.73 0.32
CA TYR A 150 17.63 -8.06 -0.29
C TYR A 150 18.19 -8.09 -1.73
N PRO A 151 19.50 -7.85 -1.95
CA PRO A 151 20.04 -7.66 -3.29
C PRO A 151 19.89 -8.89 -4.20
N LEU A 152 20.07 -10.10 -3.67
CA LEU A 152 19.92 -11.35 -4.43
C LEU A 152 18.45 -11.65 -4.70
N THR A 153 17.58 -11.51 -3.70
CA THR A 153 16.13 -11.66 -3.84
C THR A 153 15.57 -10.67 -4.87
N MET A 154 16.07 -9.43 -4.89
CA MET A 154 15.67 -8.43 -5.88
C MET A 154 16.16 -8.77 -7.29
N ALA A 155 17.30 -9.44 -7.45
CA ALA A 155 17.73 -9.97 -8.74
C ALA A 155 16.78 -11.07 -9.23
N VAL A 156 16.44 -12.01 -8.37
CA VAL A 156 15.44 -13.08 -8.63
C VAL A 156 14.07 -12.51 -8.93
N PHE A 157 13.63 -11.51 -8.19
CA PHE A 157 12.35 -10.82 -8.42
C PHE A 157 12.22 -10.22 -9.84
N ARG A 158 13.32 -9.64 -10.37
CA ARG A 158 13.31 -9.11 -11.76
C ARG A 158 13.02 -10.18 -12.80
N VAL A 159 13.57 -11.38 -12.61
CA VAL A 159 13.31 -12.55 -13.47
C VAL A 159 11.90 -13.06 -13.26
N PHE A 160 11.50 -13.27 -12.01
CA PHE A 160 10.17 -13.72 -11.65
C PHE A 160 9.06 -12.86 -12.29
N ARG A 161 9.24 -11.53 -12.33
CA ARG A 161 8.28 -10.59 -12.96
C ARG A 161 8.00 -10.87 -14.44
N ALA A 162 8.91 -11.51 -15.16
CA ALA A 162 8.71 -11.88 -16.56
C ALA A 162 8.01 -13.24 -16.73
N SER A 163 7.79 -13.97 -15.63
CA SER A 163 7.24 -15.32 -15.67
C SER A 163 5.70 -15.34 -15.77
N ARG A 164 5.16 -16.47 -16.25
CA ARG A 164 3.71 -16.71 -16.22
C ARG A 164 3.17 -16.88 -14.80
N HIS A 165 4.01 -17.34 -13.87
CA HIS A 165 3.65 -17.47 -12.47
C HIS A 165 3.44 -16.12 -11.82
N TYR A 166 4.24 -15.10 -12.16
CA TYR A 166 4.04 -13.74 -11.66
C TYR A 166 2.64 -13.21 -12.01
N ARG A 167 2.20 -13.42 -13.25
CA ARG A 167 0.84 -13.01 -13.62
C ARG A 167 -0.20 -13.69 -12.75
N ARG A 168 -0.16 -15.02 -12.66
CA ARG A 168 -1.16 -15.82 -11.94
C ARG A 168 -1.14 -15.59 -10.42
N GLU A 169 0.06 -15.57 -9.81
CA GLU A 169 0.19 -15.58 -8.35
C GLU A 169 0.26 -14.16 -7.78
N ILE A 170 0.56 -13.17 -8.61
CA ILE A 170 0.68 -11.78 -8.16
C ILE A 170 -0.41 -10.91 -8.77
N LEU A 171 -0.39 -10.71 -10.10
CA LEU A 171 -1.27 -9.74 -10.73
C LEU A 171 -2.74 -10.14 -10.66
N ASP A 172 -3.05 -11.39 -10.96
CA ASP A 172 -4.45 -11.87 -10.96
C ASP A 172 -5.05 -11.86 -9.55
N LYS A 173 -4.23 -12.10 -8.50
CA LYS A 173 -4.69 -12.05 -7.11
C LYS A 173 -4.87 -10.63 -6.56
N LEU A 174 -4.19 -9.65 -7.13
CA LEU A 174 -4.30 -8.23 -6.80
C LEU A 174 -5.24 -7.47 -7.76
N ALA A 175 -5.93 -8.17 -8.65
CA ALA A 175 -6.66 -7.55 -9.76
C ALA A 175 -7.95 -6.87 -9.32
N LEU A 176 -8.74 -7.50 -8.41
CA LEU A 176 -10.07 -6.99 -8.04
C LEU A 176 -10.00 -5.53 -7.53
N GLY A 177 -10.74 -4.64 -8.19
CA GLY A 177 -10.81 -3.21 -7.86
C GLY A 177 -9.52 -2.43 -8.14
N SER A 178 -8.46 -3.10 -8.62
CA SER A 178 -7.14 -2.48 -8.76
C SER A 178 -7.12 -1.33 -9.77
N ASP A 179 -7.85 -1.44 -10.87
CA ASP A 179 -7.87 -0.42 -11.91
C ASP A 179 -8.64 0.83 -11.46
N THR A 180 -9.75 0.67 -10.77
CA THR A 180 -10.52 1.78 -10.18
C THR A 180 -9.66 2.59 -9.20
N MET A 181 -8.77 1.92 -8.46
CA MET A 181 -7.85 2.60 -7.54
C MET A 181 -6.78 3.45 -8.22
N LEU A 182 -6.59 3.34 -9.54
CA LEU A 182 -5.62 4.17 -10.27
C LEU A 182 -6.07 5.63 -10.38
N ASP A 183 -7.37 5.87 -10.32
CA ASP A 183 -7.96 7.21 -10.42
C ASP A 183 -7.95 7.96 -9.09
N LEU A 184 -7.48 7.29 -8.02
CA LEU A 184 -7.39 7.85 -6.68
C LEU A 184 -5.93 8.14 -6.30
N GLY A 185 -5.73 9.25 -5.62
CA GLY A 185 -4.47 9.56 -4.96
C GLY A 185 -4.25 8.70 -3.70
N ASN A 186 -3.24 9.06 -2.90
CA ASN A 186 -2.98 8.38 -1.65
C ASN A 186 -4.09 8.66 -0.62
N LEU A 187 -4.83 7.64 -0.27
CA LEU A 187 -5.93 7.70 0.71
C LEU A 187 -5.47 7.36 2.13
N TYR A 188 -4.16 7.12 2.35
CA TYR A 188 -3.60 6.74 3.66
C TYR A 188 -4.32 5.54 4.28
N THR A 189 -4.89 5.71 5.48
CA THR A 189 -5.62 4.64 6.19
C THR A 189 -6.88 4.17 5.45
N ALA A 190 -7.46 5.00 4.59
CA ALA A 190 -8.61 4.64 3.77
C ALA A 190 -8.24 3.83 2.52
N ALA A 191 -6.96 3.70 2.15
CA ALA A 191 -6.55 3.03 0.92
C ALA A 191 -6.95 1.55 0.88
N LEU A 192 -6.79 0.82 1.99
CA LEU A 192 -7.17 -0.60 2.06
C LEU A 192 -8.70 -0.79 2.00
N PRO A 193 -9.53 -0.15 2.85
CA PRO A 193 -10.97 -0.30 2.77
C PRO A 193 -11.57 0.22 1.45
N ALA A 194 -10.99 1.25 0.84
CA ALA A 194 -11.40 1.71 -0.49
C ALA A 194 -11.13 0.66 -1.57
N TRP A 195 -9.95 0.05 -1.55
CA TRP A 195 -9.64 -1.02 -2.50
C TRP A 195 -10.52 -2.25 -2.29
N MET A 196 -10.80 -2.63 -1.04
CA MET A 196 -11.75 -3.70 -0.73
C MET A 196 -13.15 -3.38 -1.26
N ALA A 197 -13.63 -2.15 -1.07
CA ALA A 197 -14.94 -1.72 -1.56
C ALA A 197 -15.04 -1.81 -3.09
N ALA A 198 -14.05 -1.25 -3.81
CA ALA A 198 -13.97 -1.35 -5.26
C ALA A 198 -13.85 -2.81 -5.74
N GLY A 199 -13.06 -3.62 -5.04
CA GLY A 199 -12.87 -5.03 -5.39
C GLY A 199 -14.09 -5.90 -5.15
N PHE A 200 -14.82 -5.69 -4.07
CA PHE A 200 -16.06 -6.43 -3.81
C PHE A 200 -17.20 -6.02 -4.77
N GLU A 201 -17.31 -4.73 -5.10
CA GLU A 201 -18.24 -4.27 -6.12
C GLU A 201 -17.95 -4.93 -7.46
N GLN A 202 -16.69 -4.92 -7.93
CA GLN A 202 -16.28 -5.62 -9.15
C GLN A 202 -16.54 -7.13 -9.06
N ALA A 203 -16.23 -7.76 -7.93
CA ALA A 203 -16.45 -9.19 -7.73
C ALA A 203 -17.94 -9.57 -7.79
N LEU A 204 -18.82 -8.69 -7.35
CA LEU A 204 -20.27 -8.87 -7.45
C LEU A 204 -20.74 -8.79 -8.91
N ASP A 205 -20.25 -7.79 -9.65
CA ASP A 205 -20.61 -7.57 -11.06
C ASP A 205 -20.11 -8.69 -11.98
N GLU A 206 -18.92 -9.19 -11.71
CA GLU A 206 -18.28 -10.25 -12.52
C GLU A 206 -18.59 -11.68 -12.03
N ASP A 207 -19.31 -11.84 -10.92
CA ASP A 207 -19.53 -13.13 -10.25
C ASP A 207 -18.22 -13.91 -9.99
N SER A 208 -17.17 -13.20 -9.60
CA SER A 208 -15.81 -13.74 -9.52
C SER A 208 -15.42 -14.24 -8.13
N LEU A 209 -16.23 -13.98 -7.08
CA LEU A 209 -16.05 -14.52 -5.72
C LEU A 209 -17.30 -15.33 -5.30
N SER A 210 -17.06 -16.39 -4.54
CA SER A 210 -18.10 -17.27 -4.01
C SER A 210 -18.02 -17.36 -2.49
N THR A 211 -19.16 -17.66 -1.86
CA THR A 211 -19.22 -18.01 -0.43
C THR A 211 -18.23 -19.12 -0.10
N GLY A 212 -17.48 -18.95 0.98
CA GLY A 212 -16.46 -19.89 1.45
C GLY A 212 -15.08 -19.72 0.81
N GLU A 213 -14.92 -18.87 -0.21
CA GLU A 213 -13.60 -18.54 -0.75
C GLU A 213 -12.83 -17.64 0.23
N GLU A 214 -11.53 -17.93 0.39
CA GLU A 214 -10.66 -17.18 1.27
C GLU A 214 -10.03 -15.98 0.54
N VAL A 215 -10.10 -14.84 1.18
CA VAL A 215 -9.52 -13.56 0.75
C VAL A 215 -8.59 -13.06 1.85
N LEU A 216 -7.50 -12.42 1.46
CA LEU A 216 -6.52 -11.88 2.38
C LEU A 216 -6.50 -10.36 2.33
N THR A 217 -6.46 -9.73 3.50
CA THR A 217 -6.16 -8.30 3.62
C THR A 217 -4.86 -8.08 4.37
N LEU A 218 -4.11 -7.06 3.97
CA LEU A 218 -2.89 -6.66 4.62
C LEU A 218 -2.90 -5.15 4.84
N GLY A 219 -3.04 -4.76 6.10
CA GLY A 219 -2.84 -3.39 6.57
C GLY A 219 -1.37 -3.12 6.85
N TYR A 220 -0.92 -1.91 6.55
CA TYR A 220 0.39 -1.41 6.93
C TYR A 220 0.27 0.08 7.28
N GLY A 221 0.93 0.49 8.33
CA GLY A 221 0.91 1.88 8.80
C GLY A 221 2.29 2.43 9.09
N SER A 222 2.40 3.75 9.00
CA SER A 222 3.58 4.50 9.46
C SER A 222 3.79 4.24 10.95
N GLY A 223 5.03 3.99 11.34
CA GLY A 223 5.38 3.41 12.64
C GLY A 223 5.71 1.93 12.51
N ASP A 224 5.68 1.43 11.26
CA ASP A 224 6.07 0.10 10.86
C ASP A 224 5.30 -0.99 11.61
N ALA A 225 3.99 -0.96 11.45
CA ALA A 225 3.11 -2.02 11.89
C ALA A 225 2.36 -2.60 10.69
N ALA A 226 2.39 -3.91 10.55
CA ALA A 226 1.61 -4.65 9.56
C ALA A 226 0.69 -5.65 10.22
N GLU A 227 -0.50 -5.79 9.68
CA GLU A 227 -1.45 -6.80 10.12
C GLU A 227 -2.04 -7.52 8.89
N VAL A 228 -1.97 -8.84 8.92
CA VAL A 228 -2.55 -9.71 7.91
C VAL A 228 -3.82 -10.34 8.47
N ILE A 229 -4.93 -10.11 7.79
CA ILE A 229 -6.24 -10.60 8.23
C ILE A 229 -6.87 -11.40 7.08
N PRO A 230 -6.81 -12.75 7.17
CA PRO A 230 -7.56 -13.62 6.27
C PRO A 230 -9.01 -13.73 6.69
N PHE A 231 -9.90 -13.84 5.72
CA PHE A 231 -11.32 -14.09 6.00
C PHE A 231 -11.98 -14.89 4.88
N PHE A 232 -13.07 -15.59 5.22
CA PHE A 232 -13.91 -16.24 4.24
C PHE A 232 -15.08 -15.35 3.83
N MET A 233 -15.45 -15.43 2.57
CA MET A 233 -16.67 -14.82 2.07
C MET A 233 -17.88 -15.53 2.71
N ALA A 234 -18.62 -14.82 3.55
CA ALA A 234 -19.77 -15.36 4.27
C ALA A 234 -21.04 -15.40 3.39
N ASP A 235 -22.03 -16.18 3.81
CA ASP A 235 -23.36 -16.07 3.22
C ASP A 235 -23.90 -14.65 3.38
N GLY A 236 -24.60 -14.15 2.35
CA GLY A 236 -25.12 -12.78 2.34
C GLY A 236 -24.13 -11.70 1.94
N TRP A 237 -22.88 -12.07 1.57
CA TRP A 237 -21.89 -11.10 1.13
C TRP A 237 -22.35 -10.28 -0.09
N ARG A 238 -23.13 -10.90 -1.00
CA ARG A 238 -23.65 -10.26 -2.21
C ARG A 238 -24.62 -9.14 -1.88
N GLU A 239 -25.55 -9.38 -0.96
CA GLU A 239 -26.52 -8.38 -0.50
C GLU A 239 -25.81 -7.23 0.23
N ALA A 240 -24.82 -7.56 1.05
CA ALA A 240 -24.02 -6.55 1.75
C ALA A 240 -23.19 -5.71 0.75
N THR A 241 -22.59 -6.35 -0.24
CA THR A 241 -21.81 -5.68 -1.27
C THR A 241 -22.67 -4.81 -2.19
N ALA A 242 -23.91 -5.22 -2.49
CA ALA A 242 -24.82 -4.42 -3.30
C ALA A 242 -25.15 -3.03 -2.69
N ALA A 243 -24.87 -2.84 -1.40
CA ALA A 243 -24.97 -1.53 -0.75
C ALA A 243 -23.72 -0.65 -0.98
N ILE A 244 -22.62 -1.21 -1.47
CA ILE A 244 -21.42 -0.46 -1.83
C ILE A 244 -21.70 0.28 -3.13
N ARG A 245 -21.35 1.58 -3.15
CA ARG A 245 -21.58 2.46 -4.31
C ARG A 245 -20.28 3.18 -4.66
N PHE A 246 -19.21 2.41 -4.78
CA PHE A 246 -17.87 2.96 -5.02
C PHE A 246 -17.77 3.57 -6.41
N SER A 247 -18.22 2.85 -7.42
CA SER A 247 -18.23 3.32 -8.81
C SER A 247 -19.12 4.55 -8.97
N ASP A 248 -20.27 4.59 -8.31
CA ASP A 248 -21.15 5.77 -8.32
C ASP A 248 -20.44 7.01 -7.73
N ALA A 249 -19.71 6.82 -6.64
CA ALA A 249 -18.97 7.91 -6.00
C ALA A 249 -17.84 8.47 -6.89
N MET A 250 -17.34 7.66 -7.84
CA MET A 250 -16.29 8.07 -8.78
C MET A 250 -16.83 8.77 -10.04
N GLN A 251 -18.14 8.70 -10.32
CA GLN A 251 -18.73 9.18 -11.57
C GLN A 251 -18.72 10.71 -11.75
N HIS A 252 -18.55 11.46 -10.68
CA HIS A 252 -18.65 12.92 -10.71
C HIS A 252 -17.29 13.63 -10.70
N ALA A 253 -16.23 12.90 -11.05
CA ALA A 253 -14.92 13.53 -11.24
C ALA A 253 -14.97 14.54 -12.39
N VAL A 254 -14.36 15.71 -12.18
CA VAL A 254 -14.26 16.78 -13.18
C VAL A 254 -12.83 16.85 -13.68
N ASP A 255 -12.67 16.69 -14.98
CA ASP A 255 -11.38 16.87 -15.62
C ASP A 255 -10.95 18.34 -15.55
N ILE A 256 -9.76 18.59 -15.08
CA ILE A 256 -9.17 19.91 -14.98
C ILE A 256 -7.92 20.02 -15.84
N THR A 257 -7.66 21.23 -16.37
CA THR A 257 -6.41 21.50 -17.08
C THR A 257 -5.25 21.65 -16.08
N PHE A 258 -4.03 21.58 -16.58
CA PHE A 258 -2.84 21.78 -15.75
C PHE A 258 -2.83 23.20 -15.10
N GLU A 259 -3.25 24.23 -15.84
CA GLU A 259 -3.35 25.58 -15.35
C GLU A 259 -4.40 25.72 -14.23
N GLN A 260 -5.53 25.00 -14.35
CA GLN A 260 -6.56 24.94 -13.30
C GLN A 260 -6.03 24.22 -12.07
N TYR A 261 -5.31 23.10 -12.26
CA TYR A 261 -4.65 22.39 -11.17
C TYR A 261 -3.65 23.31 -10.44
N GLU A 262 -2.76 23.99 -11.17
CA GLU A 262 -1.81 24.92 -10.56
C GLU A 262 -2.47 26.08 -9.82
N ALA A 263 -3.57 26.59 -10.36
CA ALA A 263 -4.34 27.65 -9.69
C ALA A 263 -4.91 27.16 -8.36
N LEU A 264 -5.53 25.97 -8.34
CA LEU A 264 -6.09 25.38 -7.14
C LEU A 264 -5.00 25.05 -6.12
N HIS A 265 -3.90 24.44 -6.57
CA HIS A 265 -2.76 24.10 -5.71
C HIS A 265 -2.10 25.32 -5.08
N ALA A 266 -2.12 26.46 -5.76
CA ALA A 266 -1.64 27.74 -5.23
C ALA A 266 -2.69 28.50 -4.39
N GLY A 267 -3.81 27.88 -4.01
CA GLY A 267 -4.89 28.50 -3.25
C GLY A 267 -5.66 29.59 -4.04
N ARG A 268 -5.54 29.60 -5.36
CA ARG A 268 -6.24 30.55 -6.23
C ARG A 268 -7.50 29.91 -6.81
N ARG A 269 -8.45 30.75 -7.16
CA ARG A 269 -9.67 30.29 -7.82
C ARG A 269 -9.36 29.85 -9.25
N ALA A 270 -9.73 28.62 -9.60
CA ALA A 270 -9.72 28.18 -11.00
C ALA A 270 -10.92 28.75 -11.74
N THR A 271 -10.70 29.25 -12.95
CA THR A 271 -11.76 29.76 -13.83
C THR A 271 -12.14 28.71 -14.87
N GLY A 272 -13.39 28.73 -15.33
CA GLY A 272 -13.87 27.83 -16.39
C GLY A 272 -14.10 26.38 -15.92
N LEU A 273 -14.21 26.14 -14.60
CA LEU A 273 -14.72 24.88 -14.08
C LEU A 273 -16.24 24.85 -14.21
N ASP A 274 -16.73 23.89 -14.96
CA ASP A 274 -18.17 23.60 -15.06
C ASP A 274 -18.55 22.58 -13.98
N TYR A 275 -18.49 23.03 -12.72
CA TYR A 275 -18.80 22.20 -11.58
C TYR A 275 -19.64 22.98 -10.57
N LEU A 276 -20.79 22.43 -10.24
CA LEU A 276 -21.65 22.93 -9.17
C LEU A 276 -21.77 21.85 -8.08
N PRO A 277 -21.20 22.10 -6.89
CA PRO A 277 -21.29 21.16 -5.80
C PRO A 277 -22.74 20.95 -5.36
N VAL A 278 -23.16 19.70 -5.16
CA VAL A 278 -24.49 19.31 -4.66
C VAL A 278 -24.35 18.15 -3.68
N ASN A 279 -24.92 18.32 -2.50
CA ASN A 279 -24.89 17.32 -1.42
C ASN A 279 -23.47 16.92 -1.01
N GLU A 280 -22.54 17.86 -0.96
CA GLU A 280 -21.14 17.60 -0.62
C GLU A 280 -20.52 18.70 0.23
N PHE A 281 -19.37 18.39 0.85
CA PHE A 281 -18.57 19.37 1.53
C PHE A 281 -17.57 20.02 0.56
N VAL A 282 -17.53 21.32 0.56
CA VAL A 282 -16.59 22.11 -0.23
C VAL A 282 -15.73 23.00 0.68
N ILE A 283 -14.56 23.38 0.20
CA ILE A 283 -13.74 24.39 0.88
C ILE A 283 -14.45 25.74 0.74
N ASP A 284 -14.89 26.29 1.85
CA ASP A 284 -15.50 27.62 1.90
C ASP A 284 -14.45 28.74 1.86
N ARG A 285 -13.40 28.56 2.65
CA ARG A 285 -12.26 29.47 2.70
C ARG A 285 -11.02 28.75 3.22
N VAL A 286 -9.87 29.30 2.85
CA VAL A 286 -8.59 28.95 3.47
C VAL A 286 -8.20 30.07 4.43
N GLY A 287 -7.81 29.73 5.64
CA GLY A 287 -7.38 30.66 6.67
C GLY A 287 -6.16 31.45 6.21
N GLN A 288 -6.13 32.74 6.52
CA GLN A 288 -5.07 33.68 6.14
C GLN A 288 -4.55 34.51 7.30
N THR A 289 -5.00 34.19 8.51
CA THR A 289 -4.62 34.95 9.71
C THR A 289 -3.37 34.38 10.31
N GLU A 290 -2.40 35.23 10.55
CA GLU A 290 -1.20 34.90 11.31
C GLU A 290 -1.02 35.98 12.38
N ASP A 291 -1.44 35.64 13.59
CA ASP A 291 -1.34 36.54 14.76
C ASP A 291 -0.78 35.76 15.96
N ARG A 292 -0.21 36.52 16.89
CA ARG A 292 0.40 35.91 18.11
C ARG A 292 -0.56 35.06 18.91
N HIS A 293 -1.85 35.35 18.87
CA HIS A 293 -2.88 34.70 19.70
C HIS A 293 -3.78 33.75 18.89
N PHE A 294 -3.76 33.88 17.55
CA PHE A 294 -4.56 33.05 16.65
C PHE A 294 -3.89 32.95 15.29
N SER A 295 -3.66 31.74 14.83
CA SER A 295 -3.16 31.49 13.47
C SER A 295 -4.00 30.40 12.82
N ASP A 296 -4.58 30.72 11.68
CA ASP A 296 -5.29 29.77 10.82
C ASP A 296 -4.70 29.73 9.40
N LEU A 297 -3.48 30.20 9.25
CA LEU A 297 -2.82 30.26 7.94
C LEU A 297 -2.74 28.86 7.30
N GLY A 298 -3.38 28.71 6.13
CA GLY A 298 -3.44 27.45 5.39
C GLY A 298 -4.47 26.44 5.90
N ILE A 299 -5.23 26.76 6.95
CA ILE A 299 -6.31 25.88 7.45
C ILE A 299 -7.52 25.99 6.52
N GLU A 300 -7.98 24.85 6.02
CA GLU A 300 -9.17 24.76 5.19
C GLU A 300 -10.43 24.71 6.07
N TYR A 301 -11.37 25.59 5.78
CA TYR A 301 -12.68 25.58 6.40
C TYR A 301 -13.71 25.05 5.40
N TYR A 302 -14.44 24.05 5.82
CA TYR A 302 -15.41 23.37 4.98
C TYR A 302 -16.83 23.83 5.28
N LYS A 303 -17.67 23.86 4.24
CA LYS A 303 -19.12 23.96 4.36
C LYS A 303 -19.80 22.87 3.56
N TYR A 304 -20.96 22.45 4.04
CA TYR A 304 -21.83 21.57 3.27
C TYR A 304 -22.70 22.40 2.33
N VAL A 305 -22.81 21.94 1.08
CA VAL A 305 -23.69 22.49 0.05
C VAL A 305 -24.72 21.43 -0.24
N GLY A 306 -26.00 21.69 0.12
CA GLY A 306 -27.14 20.80 -0.09
C GLY A 306 -28.07 21.30 -1.18
#